data_cbea88358ad6bebcb5b3212689ec83e9
#
_entry.id   cbea88358ad6bebcb5b3212689ec83e9
#
_cell.length_a   1.000
_cell.length_b   1.000
_cell.length_c   1.000
_cell.angle_alpha   90.00
_cell.angle_beta   90.00
_cell.angle_gamma   90.00
#
_symmetry.space_group_name_H-M   'P 1'
#
loop_
_entity.id
_entity.type
_entity.pdbx_description
1 polymer ?
#
loop_
_entity_poly.entity_id
_entity_poly.type
_entity_poly.pdbx_seq_one_letter_code
_entity_poly.pdbx_strand_id
1 'polypeptide(L)'
;MDIVLTGTGSPLPDANRAGPSTLIKVDNCHVLVDAGRGVVMRMAGAGSLPIFLRAVLLTHLHSDHICDLNDVITTHWVMSQGNATLSIYGPPGTQEFVERQMHALEADIGYRIEHHNALTHGPQVDIFELSSGYQFELDQLSVTTAATEHAPVKPTLGYRIEHGEVAAAIVGDTLPCQGVDVLA
;
A
#
# COMPACT_ATOMS: atom_id res chain seq x y z
N MET A 1 -14.89 0.62 -11.45
CA MET A 1 -13.72 0.89 -10.60
C MET A 1 -13.98 2.15 -9.78
N ASP A 2 -13.90 2.04 -8.46
CA ASP A 2 -14.03 3.20 -7.55
C ASP A 2 -12.64 3.62 -7.09
N ILE A 3 -12.37 4.93 -7.10
CA ILE A 3 -11.12 5.52 -6.63
C ILE A 3 -11.47 6.43 -5.44
N VAL A 4 -10.93 6.12 -4.27
CA VAL A 4 -11.19 6.87 -3.04
C VAL A 4 -9.87 7.42 -2.50
N LEU A 5 -9.74 8.73 -2.42
CA LEU A 5 -8.64 9.38 -1.72
C LEU A 5 -8.85 9.22 -0.22
N THR A 6 -8.19 8.25 0.38
CA THR A 6 -8.28 7.96 1.81
C THR A 6 -7.43 8.90 2.66
N GLY A 7 -6.42 9.52 2.05
CA GLY A 7 -5.63 10.56 2.68
C GLY A 7 -4.92 11.45 1.67
N THR A 8 -4.89 12.76 1.97
CA THR A 8 -4.25 13.80 1.15
C THR A 8 -3.40 14.74 1.99
N GLY A 9 -2.96 14.25 3.15
CA GLY A 9 -2.08 15.00 4.05
C GLY A 9 -0.64 15.07 3.56
N SER A 10 0.22 15.52 4.43
CA SER A 10 1.67 15.64 4.24
C SER A 10 2.35 15.19 5.53
N PRO A 11 3.69 15.24 5.64
CA PRO A 11 4.38 14.95 6.91
C PRO A 11 3.89 15.80 8.08
N LEU A 12 3.39 17.02 7.79
CA LEU A 12 2.85 17.92 8.83
C LEU A 12 1.45 17.46 9.25
N PRO A 13 1.17 17.38 10.56
CA PRO A 13 -0.10 16.89 11.06
C PRO A 13 -1.25 17.86 10.78
N ASP A 14 -2.37 17.32 10.29
CA ASP A 14 -3.66 18.00 10.18
C ASP A 14 -4.73 17.06 10.74
N ALA A 15 -5.51 17.55 11.71
CA ALA A 15 -6.54 16.73 12.38
C ALA A 15 -7.62 16.19 11.42
N ASN A 16 -7.82 16.85 10.28
CA ASN A 16 -8.86 16.51 9.30
C ASN A 16 -8.32 15.74 8.08
N ARG A 17 -6.99 15.58 7.98
CA ARG A 17 -6.34 14.92 6.83
C ARG A 17 -5.47 13.76 7.28
N ALA A 18 -5.79 12.59 6.81
CA ALA A 18 -4.90 11.44 6.89
C ALA A 18 -3.70 11.60 5.94
N GLY A 19 -2.62 10.88 6.19
CA GLY A 19 -1.46 10.83 5.32
C GLY A 19 -1.78 10.29 3.93
N PRO A 20 -0.92 10.51 2.93
CA PRO A 20 -1.17 10.13 1.54
C PRO A 20 -1.58 8.67 1.41
N SER A 21 -2.73 8.43 0.80
CA SER A 21 -3.20 7.08 0.48
C SER A 21 -4.39 7.13 -0.48
N THR A 22 -4.43 6.19 -1.42
CA THR A 22 -5.52 6.04 -2.40
C THR A 22 -5.99 4.60 -2.41
N LEU A 23 -7.28 4.39 -2.20
CA LEU A 23 -7.91 3.08 -2.25
C LEU A 23 -8.61 2.90 -3.60
N ILE A 24 -8.29 1.83 -4.30
CA ILE A 24 -8.97 1.39 -5.53
C ILE A 24 -9.79 0.16 -5.21
N LYS A 25 -11.06 0.18 -5.62
CA LYS A 25 -11.99 -0.92 -5.42
C LYS A 25 -12.59 -1.35 -6.74
N VAL A 26 -12.48 -2.65 -7.03
CA VAL A 26 -13.18 -3.30 -8.14
C VAL A 26 -13.73 -4.60 -7.59
N ASP A 27 -15.04 -4.69 -7.43
CA ASP A 27 -15.73 -5.83 -6.81
C ASP A 27 -15.10 -6.20 -5.45
N ASN A 28 -14.51 -7.40 -5.34
CA ASN A 28 -13.82 -7.87 -4.14
C ASN A 28 -12.29 -7.68 -4.20
N CYS A 29 -11.78 -7.04 -5.24
CA CYS A 29 -10.36 -6.72 -5.39
C CYS A 29 -10.13 -5.28 -4.94
N HIS A 30 -9.50 -5.12 -3.78
CA HIS A 30 -9.12 -3.81 -3.25
C HIS A 30 -7.61 -3.66 -3.29
N VAL A 31 -7.15 -2.52 -3.78
CA VAL A 31 -5.73 -2.17 -3.86
C VAL A 31 -5.53 -0.83 -3.16
N LEU A 32 -4.55 -0.78 -2.27
CA LEU A 32 -4.14 0.44 -1.58
C LEU A 32 -2.85 0.97 -2.20
N VAL A 33 -2.83 2.24 -2.58
CA VAL A 33 -1.60 2.92 -3.00
C VAL A 33 -1.20 3.88 -1.89
N ASP A 34 -0.03 3.66 -1.33
CA ASP A 34 0.54 4.26 -0.13
C ASP A 34 -0.26 3.99 1.16
N ALA A 35 0.44 3.99 2.28
CA ALA A 35 -0.09 3.68 3.61
C ALA A 35 0.29 4.76 4.63
N GLY A 36 -0.17 5.97 4.35
CA GLY A 36 0.07 7.12 5.21
C GLY A 36 -0.76 7.07 6.50
N ARG A 37 -0.44 7.97 7.41
CA ARG A 37 -1.01 8.03 8.77
C ARG A 37 -2.54 8.05 8.76
N GLY A 38 -3.17 7.13 9.52
CA GLY A 38 -4.60 7.01 9.68
C GLY A 38 -5.31 6.22 8.58
N VAL A 39 -4.57 5.58 7.68
CA VAL A 39 -5.12 4.90 6.49
C VAL A 39 -6.15 3.83 6.85
N VAL A 40 -5.90 2.99 7.86
CA VAL A 40 -6.82 1.89 8.24
C VAL A 40 -8.19 2.43 8.67
N MET A 41 -8.21 3.51 9.47
CA MET A 41 -9.47 4.15 9.85
C MET A 41 -10.19 4.80 8.64
N ARG A 42 -9.44 5.37 7.71
CA ARG A 42 -10.02 5.97 6.49
C ARG A 42 -10.55 4.93 5.52
N MET A 43 -9.88 3.78 5.42
CA MET A 43 -10.41 2.63 4.67
C MET A 43 -11.75 2.17 5.22
N ALA A 44 -11.87 2.02 6.55
CA ALA A 44 -13.13 1.66 7.20
C ALA A 44 -14.24 2.68 6.87
N GLY A 45 -13.93 3.97 6.91
CA GLY A 45 -14.84 5.06 6.50
C GLY A 45 -15.22 5.01 5.01
N ALA A 46 -14.37 4.45 4.16
CA ALA A 46 -14.60 4.24 2.72
C ALA A 46 -15.32 2.90 2.41
N GLY A 47 -15.77 2.18 3.44
CA GLY A 47 -16.44 0.88 3.29
C GLY A 47 -15.49 -0.24 2.86
N SER A 48 -14.23 -0.17 3.25
CA SER A 48 -13.23 -1.21 3.04
C SER A 48 -12.47 -1.51 4.33
N LEU A 49 -11.87 -2.69 4.40
CA LEU A 49 -11.05 -3.13 5.53
C LEU A 49 -9.78 -3.80 5.00
N PRO A 50 -8.68 -3.84 5.77
CA PRO A 50 -7.46 -4.49 5.33
C PRO A 50 -7.62 -5.94 4.85
N ILE A 51 -8.56 -6.71 5.40
CA ILE A 51 -8.84 -8.09 4.95
C ILE A 51 -9.24 -8.18 3.46
N PHE A 52 -9.78 -7.11 2.89
CA PHE A 52 -10.18 -7.07 1.48
C PHE A 52 -9.05 -6.66 0.55
N LEU A 53 -7.91 -6.25 1.09
CA LEU A 53 -6.77 -5.85 0.27
C LEU A 53 -6.17 -7.06 -0.42
N ARG A 54 -6.05 -6.93 -1.73
CA ARG A 54 -5.27 -7.83 -2.58
C ARG A 54 -3.81 -7.44 -2.59
N ALA A 55 -3.54 -6.14 -2.58
CA ALA A 55 -2.19 -5.60 -2.58
C ALA A 55 -2.10 -4.21 -1.95
N VAL A 56 -0.87 -3.88 -1.50
CA VAL A 56 -0.43 -2.51 -1.23
C VAL A 56 0.67 -2.15 -2.22
N LEU A 57 0.56 -0.98 -2.86
CA LEU A 57 1.54 -0.44 -3.80
C LEU A 57 2.18 0.79 -3.16
N LEU A 58 3.48 0.83 -3.02
CA LEU A 58 4.20 1.96 -2.43
C LEU A 58 4.85 2.80 -3.53
N THR A 59 4.56 4.11 -3.55
CA THR A 59 5.16 5.01 -4.53
C THR A 59 6.62 5.31 -4.19
N HIS A 60 6.90 5.56 -2.93
CA HIS A 60 8.24 5.81 -2.39
C HIS A 60 8.26 5.61 -0.86
N LEU A 61 9.44 5.72 -0.25
CA LEU A 61 9.63 5.37 1.15
C LEU A 61 9.73 6.58 2.10
N HIS A 62 9.07 7.71 1.79
CA HIS A 62 8.89 8.77 2.78
C HIS A 62 7.93 8.31 3.89
N SER A 63 8.20 8.75 5.10
CA SER A 63 7.48 8.29 6.30
C SER A 63 5.97 8.54 6.25
N ASP A 64 5.53 9.63 5.66
CA ASP A 64 4.11 9.97 5.54
C ASP A 64 3.35 9.10 4.53
N HIS A 65 4.05 8.39 3.63
CA HIS A 65 3.49 7.42 2.70
C HIS A 65 3.49 5.97 3.21
N ILE A 66 4.27 5.67 4.27
CA ILE A 66 4.53 4.30 4.70
C ILE A 66 4.34 4.07 6.21
N CYS A 67 4.08 5.12 7.01
CA CYS A 67 4.11 5.01 8.48
C CYS A 67 3.07 4.04 9.05
N ASP A 68 1.92 3.89 8.43
CA ASP A 68 0.86 2.97 8.90
C ASP A 68 0.83 1.64 8.11
N LEU A 69 1.86 1.33 7.32
CA LEU A 69 1.95 0.05 6.62
C LEU A 69 1.94 -1.13 7.61
N ASN A 70 2.61 -0.98 8.74
CA ASN A 70 2.59 -1.97 9.82
C ASN A 70 1.17 -2.21 10.36
N ASP A 71 0.33 -1.17 10.49
CA ASP A 71 -1.06 -1.31 10.92
C ASP A 71 -1.92 -2.00 9.85
N VAL A 72 -1.70 -1.71 8.58
CA VAL A 72 -2.34 -2.42 7.47
C VAL A 72 -1.99 -3.91 7.50
N ILE A 73 -0.71 -4.27 7.63
CA ILE A 73 -0.24 -5.67 7.65
C ILE A 73 -0.79 -6.41 8.86
N THR A 74 -0.67 -5.84 10.06
CA THR A 74 -1.11 -6.50 11.31
C THR A 74 -2.63 -6.64 11.37
N THR A 75 -3.38 -5.63 10.92
CA THR A 75 -4.83 -5.68 10.85
C THR A 75 -5.32 -6.70 9.81
N HIS A 76 -4.69 -6.76 8.63
CA HIS A 76 -4.97 -7.78 7.61
C HIS A 76 -4.76 -9.19 8.18
N TRP A 77 -3.63 -9.43 8.85
CA TRP A 77 -3.31 -10.70 9.47
C TRP A 77 -4.31 -11.12 10.55
N VAL A 78 -4.63 -10.21 11.47
CA VAL A 78 -5.60 -10.50 12.55
C VAL A 78 -6.99 -10.77 11.99
N MET A 79 -7.46 -9.98 11.03
CA MET A 79 -8.79 -10.14 10.43
C MET A 79 -8.91 -11.40 9.58
N SER A 80 -7.83 -11.82 8.91
CA SER A 80 -7.78 -13.08 8.15
C SER A 80 -7.53 -14.30 9.02
N GLN A 81 -7.32 -14.13 10.33
CA GLN A 81 -6.92 -15.19 11.25
C GLN A 81 -5.65 -15.93 10.79
N GLY A 82 -4.73 -15.22 10.17
CA GLY A 82 -3.51 -15.77 9.59
C GLY A 82 -3.67 -16.54 8.28
N ASN A 83 -4.87 -16.64 7.73
CA ASN A 83 -5.15 -17.49 6.55
C ASN A 83 -4.95 -16.79 5.20
N ALA A 84 -4.45 -15.54 5.18
CA ALA A 84 -4.23 -14.80 3.95
C ALA A 84 -2.84 -14.15 3.93
N THR A 85 -2.23 -14.12 2.76
CA THR A 85 -0.98 -13.40 2.49
C THR A 85 -1.30 -12.07 1.83
N LEU A 86 -0.65 -10.99 2.29
CA LEU A 86 -0.77 -9.66 1.68
C LEU A 86 0.41 -9.42 0.74
N SER A 87 0.13 -9.10 -0.52
CA SER A 87 1.16 -8.71 -1.48
C SER A 87 1.51 -7.22 -1.32
N ILE A 88 2.81 -6.92 -1.25
CA ILE A 88 3.33 -5.55 -1.13
C ILE A 88 4.28 -5.30 -2.30
N TYR A 89 3.98 -4.29 -3.08
CA TYR A 89 4.79 -3.86 -4.21
C TYR A 89 5.36 -2.48 -3.92
N GLY A 90 6.62 -2.25 -4.27
CA GLY A 90 7.23 -0.94 -4.07
C GLY A 90 8.61 -0.80 -4.72
N PRO A 91 9.24 0.36 -4.58
CA PRO A 91 10.58 0.57 -5.06
C PRO A 91 11.62 -0.26 -4.27
N PRO A 92 12.85 -0.42 -4.77
CA PRO A 92 13.96 -0.97 -4.01
C PRO A 92 14.10 -0.36 -2.61
N GLY A 93 14.29 -1.22 -1.59
CA GLY A 93 14.27 -0.88 -0.16
C GLY A 93 12.97 -1.23 0.55
N THR A 94 11.92 -1.59 -0.19
CA THR A 94 10.62 -1.99 0.38
C THR A 94 10.74 -3.24 1.23
N GLN A 95 11.48 -4.25 0.78
CA GLN A 95 11.67 -5.49 1.54
C GLN A 95 12.33 -5.21 2.89
N GLU A 96 13.46 -4.52 2.89
CA GLU A 96 14.18 -4.18 4.12
C GLU A 96 13.31 -3.36 5.09
N PHE A 97 12.53 -2.42 4.57
CA PHE A 97 11.63 -1.60 5.37
C PHE A 97 10.56 -2.46 6.05
N VAL A 98 9.86 -3.33 5.31
CA VAL A 98 8.81 -4.20 5.87
C VAL A 98 9.40 -5.17 6.89
N GLU A 99 10.53 -5.80 6.61
CA GLU A 99 11.20 -6.70 7.56
C GLU A 99 11.53 -5.99 8.88
N ARG A 100 12.03 -4.76 8.83
CA ARG A 100 12.34 -3.97 10.02
C ARG A 100 11.08 -3.57 10.80
N GLN A 101 9.99 -3.23 10.12
CA GLN A 101 8.70 -2.95 10.78
C GLN A 101 8.17 -4.20 11.50
N MET A 102 8.20 -5.36 10.85
CA MET A 102 7.74 -6.61 11.46
C MET A 102 8.63 -7.03 12.63
N HIS A 103 9.92 -6.83 12.53
CA HIS A 103 10.84 -7.05 13.66
C HIS A 103 10.54 -6.13 14.85
N ALA A 104 10.21 -4.87 14.59
CA ALA A 104 9.82 -3.93 15.65
C ALA A 104 8.52 -4.34 16.36
N LEU A 105 7.66 -5.13 15.71
CA LEU A 105 6.40 -5.63 16.25
C LEU A 105 6.48 -7.08 16.76
N GLU A 106 7.66 -7.68 16.82
CA GLU A 106 7.86 -9.10 17.20
C GLU A 106 7.19 -9.45 18.54
N ALA A 107 7.26 -8.55 19.52
CA ALA A 107 6.63 -8.76 20.83
C ALA A 107 5.07 -8.78 20.71
N ASP A 108 4.48 -7.84 19.99
CA ASP A 108 3.03 -7.80 19.77
C ASP A 108 2.53 -9.03 19.00
N ILE A 109 3.28 -9.43 17.97
CA ILE A 109 2.99 -10.64 17.18
C ILE A 109 3.01 -11.87 18.09
N GLY A 110 4.02 -12.00 18.95
CA GLY A 110 4.14 -13.08 19.91
C GLY A 110 2.97 -13.14 20.88
N TYR A 111 2.57 -12.01 21.46
CA TYR A 111 1.41 -11.94 22.37
C TYR A 111 0.10 -12.33 21.69
N ARG A 112 -0.10 -11.94 20.44
CA ARG A 112 -1.33 -12.30 19.69
C ARG A 112 -1.38 -13.78 19.37
N ILE A 113 -0.25 -14.39 18.98
CA ILE A 113 -0.18 -15.84 18.75
C ILE A 113 -0.47 -16.62 20.04
N GLU A 114 0.08 -16.19 21.18
CA GLU A 114 -0.17 -16.83 22.47
C GLU A 114 -1.65 -16.69 22.89
N HIS A 115 -2.28 -15.55 22.62
CA HIS A 115 -3.64 -15.25 23.06
C HIS A 115 -4.73 -15.83 22.15
N HIS A 116 -4.50 -15.92 20.84
CA HIS A 116 -5.50 -16.31 19.85
C HIS A 116 -5.20 -17.67 19.23
N ASN A 117 -6.02 -18.67 19.54
CA ASN A 117 -5.86 -20.03 19.00
C ASN A 117 -5.87 -20.13 17.46
N ALA A 118 -6.45 -19.15 16.77
CA ALA A 118 -6.50 -19.13 15.31
C ALA A 118 -5.20 -18.58 14.68
N LEU A 119 -4.39 -17.84 15.44
CA LEU A 119 -3.13 -17.26 14.93
C LEU A 119 -1.98 -18.20 15.30
N THR A 120 -1.51 -18.99 14.35
CA THR A 120 -0.45 -19.98 14.56
C THR A 120 0.95 -19.50 14.09
N HIS A 121 1.00 -18.39 13.39
CA HIS A 121 2.23 -17.76 12.87
C HIS A 121 2.02 -16.26 12.70
N GLY A 122 3.10 -15.51 12.50
CA GLY A 122 3.06 -14.07 12.24
C GLY A 122 2.46 -13.71 10.86
N PRO A 123 2.32 -12.41 10.58
CA PRO A 123 1.81 -11.93 9.30
C PRO A 123 2.59 -12.51 8.12
N GLN A 124 1.86 -12.96 7.10
CA GLN A 124 2.46 -13.42 5.84
C GLN A 124 2.36 -12.31 4.81
N VAL A 125 3.49 -11.92 4.25
CA VAL A 125 3.60 -10.90 3.23
C VAL A 125 4.48 -11.39 2.09
N ASP A 126 4.04 -11.17 0.85
CA ASP A 126 4.87 -11.34 -0.34
C ASP A 126 5.32 -9.96 -0.81
N ILE A 127 6.62 -9.74 -0.91
CA ILE A 127 7.20 -8.43 -1.22
C ILE A 127 7.85 -8.47 -2.60
N PHE A 128 7.47 -7.49 -3.44
CA PHE A 128 7.94 -7.35 -4.80
C PHE A 128 8.57 -5.97 -4.99
N GLU A 129 9.88 -5.92 -5.15
CA GLU A 129 10.58 -4.68 -5.49
C GLU A 129 10.54 -4.46 -6.99
N LEU A 130 10.00 -3.31 -7.39
CA LEU A 130 9.70 -2.99 -8.78
C LEU A 130 10.63 -1.90 -9.32
N SER A 131 10.80 -1.92 -10.62
CA SER A 131 11.44 -0.85 -11.40
C SER A 131 10.45 -0.20 -12.38
N SER A 132 10.83 0.91 -12.96
CA SER A 132 10.07 1.58 -14.02
C SER A 132 9.84 0.66 -15.22
N GLY A 133 8.63 0.70 -15.79
CA GLY A 133 8.24 -0.09 -16.95
C GLY A 133 7.81 -1.53 -16.63
N TYR A 134 7.73 -1.89 -15.35
CA TYR A 134 7.23 -3.20 -14.96
C TYR A 134 5.71 -3.26 -15.12
N GLN A 135 5.20 -4.40 -15.58
CA GLN A 135 3.78 -4.66 -15.76
C GLN A 135 3.40 -5.96 -15.07
N PHE A 136 2.26 -5.97 -14.39
CA PHE A 136 1.74 -7.17 -13.71
C PHE A 136 0.23 -7.10 -13.56
N GLU A 137 -0.36 -8.25 -13.28
CA GLU A 137 -1.80 -8.39 -13.05
C GLU A 137 -2.10 -8.59 -11.56
N LEU A 138 -3.16 -7.96 -11.08
CA LEU A 138 -3.76 -8.19 -9.78
C LEU A 138 -5.23 -8.55 -9.99
N ASP A 139 -5.53 -9.83 -10.02
CA ASP A 139 -6.85 -10.37 -10.36
C ASP A 139 -7.32 -9.82 -11.74
N GLN A 140 -8.24 -8.88 -11.74
CA GLN A 140 -8.81 -8.26 -12.96
C GLN A 140 -8.21 -6.88 -13.28
N LEU A 141 -7.20 -6.46 -12.51
CA LEU A 141 -6.53 -5.19 -12.69
C LEU A 141 -5.19 -5.40 -13.39
N SER A 142 -4.92 -4.60 -14.42
CA SER A 142 -3.58 -4.50 -15.01
C SER A 142 -2.86 -3.30 -14.41
N VAL A 143 -1.62 -3.49 -14.00
CA VAL A 143 -0.81 -2.45 -13.34
C VAL A 143 0.47 -2.23 -14.12
N THR A 144 0.72 -0.98 -14.48
CA THR A 144 1.97 -0.53 -15.11
C THR A 144 2.68 0.47 -14.21
N THR A 145 4.00 0.35 -14.09
CA THR A 145 4.84 1.27 -13.30
C THR A 145 5.62 2.22 -14.20
N ALA A 146 5.83 3.44 -13.74
CA ALA A 146 6.83 4.35 -14.31
C ALA A 146 7.59 5.08 -13.22
N ALA A 147 8.85 5.41 -13.48
CA ALA A 147 9.64 6.24 -12.58
C ALA A 147 9.09 7.66 -12.56
N THR A 148 8.92 8.21 -11.37
CA THR A 148 8.54 9.60 -11.13
C THR A 148 9.73 10.42 -10.66
N GLU A 149 9.59 11.74 -10.52
CA GLU A 149 10.68 12.63 -10.15
C GLU A 149 10.37 13.40 -8.85
N HIS A 150 11.02 13.01 -7.77
CA HIS A 150 10.85 13.58 -6.44
C HIS A 150 12.21 13.78 -5.73
N ALA A 151 13.13 14.52 -6.38
CA ALA A 151 14.46 14.74 -5.83
C ALA A 151 14.41 15.35 -4.41
N PRO A 152 15.27 14.89 -3.46
CA PRO A 152 16.39 13.95 -3.65
C PRO A 152 15.99 12.47 -3.53
N VAL A 153 14.72 12.14 -3.35
CA VAL A 153 14.24 10.76 -3.14
C VAL A 153 14.33 9.96 -4.43
N LYS A 154 15.00 8.83 -4.37
CA LYS A 154 15.16 7.87 -5.48
C LYS A 154 15.36 6.46 -4.93
N PRO A 155 14.73 5.46 -5.54
CA PRO A 155 13.76 5.54 -6.63
C PRO A 155 12.36 5.94 -6.16
N THR A 156 11.55 6.51 -7.08
CA THR A 156 10.12 6.77 -6.89
C THR A 156 9.35 6.19 -8.08
N LEU A 157 8.14 5.68 -7.80
CA LEU A 157 7.29 5.01 -8.77
C LEU A 157 5.89 5.64 -8.78
N GLY A 158 5.32 5.76 -9.97
CA GLY A 158 3.89 5.91 -10.13
C GLY A 158 3.29 4.62 -10.69
N TYR A 159 1.99 4.47 -10.55
CA TYR A 159 1.21 3.30 -10.97
C TYR A 159 0.06 3.73 -11.86
N ARG A 160 -0.06 3.13 -13.04
CA ARG A 160 -1.27 3.14 -13.84
C ARG A 160 -2.01 1.84 -13.57
N ILE A 161 -3.24 1.92 -13.12
CA ILE A 161 -4.09 0.78 -12.77
C ILE A 161 -5.30 0.79 -13.68
N GLU A 162 -5.52 -0.29 -14.41
CA GLU A 162 -6.54 -0.40 -15.43
C GLU A 162 -7.53 -1.52 -15.11
N HIS A 163 -8.81 -1.27 -15.41
CA HIS A 163 -9.90 -2.24 -15.36
C HIS A 163 -10.83 -2.01 -16.56
N GLY A 164 -10.79 -2.89 -17.54
CA GLY A 164 -11.53 -2.73 -18.80
C GLY A 164 -11.10 -1.44 -19.53
N GLU A 165 -12.05 -0.55 -19.78
CA GLU A 165 -11.78 0.74 -20.47
C GLU A 165 -11.44 1.90 -19.51
N VAL A 166 -11.38 1.64 -18.21
CA VAL A 166 -11.14 2.67 -17.18
C VAL A 166 -9.74 2.53 -16.63
N ALA A 167 -9.02 3.64 -16.53
CA ALA A 167 -7.69 3.70 -15.95
C ALA A 167 -7.57 4.82 -14.91
N ALA A 168 -6.67 4.62 -13.96
CA ALA A 168 -6.26 5.62 -12.99
C ALA A 168 -4.73 5.64 -12.87
N ALA A 169 -4.13 6.83 -12.91
CA ALA A 169 -2.73 7.03 -12.61
C ALA A 169 -2.56 7.64 -11.20
N ILE A 170 -1.83 6.95 -10.34
CA ILE A 170 -1.47 7.40 -8.99
C ILE A 170 0.04 7.59 -8.97
N VAL A 171 0.49 8.84 -8.93
CA VAL A 171 1.90 9.18 -9.19
C VAL A 171 2.71 9.52 -7.94
N GLY A 172 2.06 9.56 -6.76
CA GLY A 172 2.71 9.99 -5.52
C GLY A 172 3.19 11.43 -5.59
N ASP A 173 4.24 11.72 -4.82
CA ASP A 173 4.91 13.02 -4.85
C ASP A 173 5.84 13.09 -6.06
N THR A 174 5.59 14.04 -6.96
CA THR A 174 6.39 14.16 -8.18
C THR A 174 6.33 15.56 -8.77
N LEU A 175 7.39 15.93 -9.48
CA LEU A 175 7.37 17.01 -10.47
C LEU A 175 6.79 16.48 -11.80
N PRO A 176 6.31 17.37 -12.70
CA PRO A 176 6.01 16.98 -14.07
C PRO A 176 7.23 16.31 -14.72
N CYS A 177 7.06 15.07 -15.20
CA CYS A 177 8.16 14.29 -15.78
C CYS A 177 7.60 13.26 -16.78
N GLN A 178 8.50 12.70 -17.59
CA GLN A 178 8.14 11.70 -18.59
C GLN A 178 7.38 10.50 -18.01
N GLY A 179 7.69 10.09 -16.77
CA GLY A 179 6.98 8.99 -16.12
C GLY A 179 5.50 9.28 -15.90
N VAL A 180 5.15 10.51 -15.54
CA VAL A 180 3.75 10.96 -15.43
C VAL A 180 3.06 10.90 -16.78
N ASP A 181 3.71 11.37 -17.85
CA ASP A 181 3.16 11.35 -19.22
C ASP A 181 2.92 9.93 -19.73
N VAL A 182 3.79 8.98 -19.34
CA VAL A 182 3.64 7.55 -19.69
C VAL A 182 2.46 6.89 -18.97
N LEU A 183 2.17 7.32 -17.73
CA LEU A 183 1.08 6.75 -16.93
C LEU A 183 -0.29 7.37 -17.25
N ALA A 184 -0.32 8.56 -17.83
CA ALA A 184 -1.55 9.26 -18.20
C ALA A 184 -2.20 8.62 -19.44
#